data_56237dcd58312cf18b36a46437514a70
#
_entry.id   56237dcd58312cf18b36a46437514a70
#
_cell.length_a   1.000
_cell.length_b   1.000
_cell.length_c   1.000
_cell.angle_alpha   90.00
_cell.angle_beta   90.00
_cell.angle_gamma   90.00
#
_symmetry.space_group_name_H-M   'P 1'
#
loop_
_entity.id
_entity.type
_entity.pdbx_description
1 polymer ?
#
loop_
_entity_poly.entity_id
_entity_poly.type
_entity_poly.pdbx_seq_one_letter_code
_entity_poly.pdbx_strand_id
1 'polypeptide(L)'
;MGAVMSELPDLSAQKPYALDQLAQLQGKIIQLSKSMVLQRARIERCRQSDLAAARDIYAELSRTRETLVETLAQVQLFLMEMEEYALAKVSGQLRQGLA
;
A
#
# COMPACT_ATOMS: atom_id res chain seq x y z
N MET A 1 4.58 22.83 -28.49
CA MET A 1 5.00 23.03 -27.29
C MET A 1 3.99 23.23 -26.30
N GLY A 2 2.83 23.59 -26.65
CA GLY A 2 1.78 23.72 -25.73
C GLY A 2 1.59 22.51 -24.86
N ALA A 3 2.00 21.41 -25.38
CA ALA A 3 1.82 20.20 -24.64
C ALA A 3 2.51 20.21 -23.31
N VAL A 4 3.53 20.99 -23.24
CA VAL A 4 4.27 21.00 -22.06
C VAL A 4 3.51 21.54 -20.89
N MET A 5 2.59 22.38 -21.18
CA MET A 5 1.91 23.00 -20.15
C MET A 5 0.92 22.18 -19.47
N SER A 6 0.58 21.18 -20.11
CA SER A 6 -0.44 20.38 -19.57
C SER A 6 0.06 19.39 -18.64
N GLU A 7 1.23 19.67 -18.25
CA GLU A 7 1.88 18.73 -17.60
C GLU A 7 1.49 18.43 -16.30
N LEU A 8 0.59 19.08 -15.69
CA LEU A 8 0.00 18.56 -14.50
C LEU A 8 -0.69 17.26 -14.87
N PRO A 9 -0.19 16.12 -14.45
CA PRO A 9 -0.79 14.87 -14.84
C PRO A 9 -2.24 14.82 -14.38
N ASP A 10 -3.07 14.18 -15.17
CA ASP A 10 -4.43 13.94 -14.77
C ASP A 10 -4.44 12.84 -13.72
N LEU A 11 -4.37 13.25 -12.46
CA LEU A 11 -4.33 12.32 -11.37
C LEU A 11 -5.63 11.57 -11.17
N SER A 12 -6.72 12.08 -11.72
CA SER A 12 -8.01 11.41 -11.57
C SER A 12 -8.04 10.04 -12.23
N ALA A 13 -7.25 9.84 -13.29
CA ALA A 13 -7.15 8.54 -13.92
C ALA A 13 -6.34 7.56 -13.09
N GLN A 14 -5.47 8.05 -12.24
CA GLN A 14 -4.61 7.21 -11.41
C GLN A 14 -5.28 6.80 -10.11
N LYS A 15 -6.29 7.54 -9.67
CA LYS A 15 -6.97 7.25 -8.41
C LYS A 15 -7.61 5.87 -8.37
N PRO A 16 -8.39 5.43 -9.38
CA PRO A 16 -8.96 4.09 -9.36
C PRO A 16 -7.90 3.00 -9.34
N TYR A 17 -6.79 3.22 -10.06
CA TYR A 17 -5.68 2.28 -10.06
C TYR A 17 -5.05 2.17 -8.69
N ALA A 18 -4.82 3.30 -8.02
CA ALA A 18 -4.24 3.32 -6.68
C ALA A 18 -5.16 2.68 -5.66
N LEU A 19 -6.47 2.90 -5.76
CA LEU A 19 -7.45 2.26 -4.88
C LEU A 19 -7.47 0.74 -5.09
N ASP A 20 -7.35 0.29 -6.33
CA ASP A 20 -7.29 -1.13 -6.64
C ASP A 20 -6.02 -1.76 -6.06
N GLN A 21 -4.88 -1.09 -6.20
CA GLN A 21 -3.64 -1.54 -5.59
C GLN A 21 -3.76 -1.64 -4.08
N LEU A 22 -4.40 -0.66 -3.45
CA LEU A 22 -4.61 -0.65 -2.02
C LEU A 22 -5.39 -1.89 -1.58
N ALA A 23 -6.49 -2.19 -2.28
CA ALA A 23 -7.31 -3.35 -1.97
C ALA A 23 -6.52 -4.67 -2.15
N GLN A 24 -5.73 -4.77 -3.20
CA GLN A 24 -4.91 -5.95 -3.45
C GLN A 24 -3.85 -6.13 -2.37
N LEU A 25 -3.18 -5.05 -1.97
CA LEU A 25 -2.19 -5.09 -0.92
C LEU A 25 -2.80 -5.50 0.41
N GLN A 26 -3.95 -4.95 0.74
CA GLN A 26 -4.67 -5.32 1.96
C GLN A 26 -5.01 -6.80 1.97
N GLY A 27 -5.49 -7.33 0.84
CA GLY A 27 -5.80 -8.74 0.70
C GLY A 27 -4.58 -9.63 0.90
N LYS A 28 -3.45 -9.25 0.32
CA LYS A 28 -2.19 -10.01 0.46
C LYS A 28 -1.69 -9.98 1.91
N ILE A 29 -1.79 -8.83 2.57
CA ILE A 29 -1.37 -8.69 3.97
C ILE A 29 -2.23 -9.59 4.86
N ILE A 30 -3.54 -9.64 4.62
CA ILE A 30 -4.44 -10.51 5.37
C ILE A 30 -4.06 -11.98 5.17
N GLN A 31 -3.80 -12.38 3.94
CA GLN A 31 -3.42 -13.76 3.65
C GLN A 31 -2.08 -14.13 4.29
N LEU A 32 -1.09 -13.24 4.21
CA LEU A 32 0.18 -13.46 4.87
C LEU A 32 0.03 -13.55 6.38
N SER A 33 -0.81 -12.72 6.96
CA SER A 33 -1.07 -12.77 8.40
C SER A 33 -1.66 -14.10 8.82
N LYS A 34 -2.58 -14.64 8.02
CA LYS A 34 -3.15 -15.97 8.26
C LYS A 34 -2.07 -17.06 8.14
N SER A 35 -1.21 -16.97 7.13
CA SER A 35 -0.11 -17.91 6.95
C SER A 35 0.86 -17.85 8.12
N MET A 36 1.13 -16.67 8.65
CA MET A 36 1.99 -16.50 9.82
C MET A 36 1.39 -17.16 11.07
N VAL A 37 0.08 -17.03 11.27
CA VAL A 37 -0.60 -17.69 12.38
C VAL A 37 -0.46 -19.21 12.28
N LEU A 38 -0.68 -19.76 11.06
CA LEU A 38 -0.53 -21.18 10.84
C LEU A 38 0.91 -21.64 11.04
N GLN A 39 1.88 -20.85 10.57
CA GLN A 39 3.29 -21.19 10.72
C GLN A 39 3.71 -21.15 12.18
N ARG A 40 3.20 -20.20 12.93
CA ARG A 40 3.44 -20.10 14.37
C ARG A 40 2.94 -21.34 15.09
N ALA A 41 1.76 -21.82 14.71
CA ALA A 41 1.21 -23.05 15.26
C ALA A 41 2.09 -24.26 14.92
N ARG A 42 2.65 -24.28 13.71
CA ARG A 42 3.59 -25.35 13.31
C ARG A 42 4.87 -25.31 14.13
N ILE A 43 5.39 -24.11 14.40
CA ILE A 43 6.58 -23.95 15.23
C ILE A 43 6.34 -24.55 16.61
N GLU A 44 5.16 -24.32 17.19
CA GLU A 44 4.83 -24.82 18.49
C GLU A 44 4.71 -26.34 18.53
N ARG A 45 4.41 -26.97 17.40
CA ARG A 45 4.18 -28.42 17.31
C ARG A 45 5.33 -29.19 16.69
N CYS A 46 6.29 -28.49 16.06
CA CYS A 46 7.32 -29.19 15.32
C CYS A 46 8.36 -29.81 16.22
N ARG A 47 9.04 -30.82 15.68
CA ARG A 47 10.15 -31.45 16.38
C ARG A 47 11.35 -30.49 16.38
N GLN A 48 12.21 -30.64 17.36
CA GLN A 48 13.37 -29.78 17.50
C GLN A 48 14.25 -29.78 16.27
N SER A 49 14.34 -30.90 15.55
CA SER A 49 15.11 -30.98 14.32
C SER A 49 14.58 -30.08 13.21
N ASP A 50 13.27 -29.78 13.22
CA ASP A 50 12.63 -28.96 12.18
C ASP A 50 12.40 -27.52 12.60
N LEU A 51 12.75 -27.21 13.84
CA LEU A 51 12.44 -25.89 14.43
C LEU A 51 13.11 -24.75 13.70
N ALA A 52 14.39 -24.91 13.35
CA ALA A 52 15.14 -23.86 12.66
C ALA A 52 14.53 -23.54 11.30
N ALA A 53 14.17 -24.56 10.52
CA ALA A 53 13.53 -24.37 9.22
C ALA A 53 12.17 -23.72 9.36
N ALA A 54 11.39 -24.13 10.35
CA ALA A 54 10.06 -23.55 10.59
C ALA A 54 10.16 -22.07 10.98
N ARG A 55 11.16 -21.71 11.78
CA ARG A 55 11.40 -20.32 12.17
C ARG A 55 11.86 -19.48 10.99
N ASP A 56 12.68 -20.05 10.10
CA ASP A 56 13.14 -19.35 8.91
C ASP A 56 11.96 -19.01 7.98
N ILE A 57 11.03 -19.94 7.83
CA ILE A 57 9.81 -19.69 7.05
C ILE A 57 9.01 -18.55 7.66
N TYR A 58 8.84 -18.56 8.98
CA TYR A 58 8.12 -17.48 9.67
C TYR A 58 8.81 -16.13 9.47
N ALA A 59 10.14 -16.11 9.58
CA ALA A 59 10.91 -14.88 9.40
C ALA A 59 10.75 -14.33 7.98
N GLU A 60 10.70 -15.19 6.97
CA GLU A 60 10.47 -14.76 5.60
C GLU A 60 9.07 -14.21 5.39
N LEU A 61 8.07 -14.87 5.94
CA LEU A 61 6.69 -14.38 5.88
C LEU A 61 6.58 -13.01 6.54
N SER A 62 7.26 -12.83 7.67
CA SER A 62 7.26 -11.56 8.40
C SER A 62 7.89 -10.44 7.57
N ARG A 63 9.03 -10.71 6.94
CA ARG A 63 9.70 -9.72 6.08
C ARG A 63 8.85 -9.35 4.88
N THR A 64 8.22 -10.33 4.26
CA THR A 64 7.33 -10.08 3.12
C THR A 64 6.15 -9.21 3.55
N ARG A 65 5.58 -9.51 4.71
CA ARG A 65 4.48 -8.73 5.25
C ARG A 65 4.90 -7.29 5.51
N GLU A 66 6.06 -7.07 6.10
CA GLU A 66 6.59 -5.73 6.35
C GLU A 66 6.73 -4.94 5.06
N THR A 67 7.28 -5.56 4.02
CA THR A 67 7.43 -4.91 2.72
C THR A 67 6.07 -4.50 2.15
N LEU A 68 5.07 -5.37 2.26
CA LEU A 68 3.73 -5.07 1.78
C LEU A 68 3.08 -3.94 2.59
N VAL A 69 3.29 -3.94 3.90
CA VAL A 69 2.76 -2.87 4.77
C VAL A 69 3.40 -1.53 4.41
N GLU A 70 4.70 -1.51 4.15
CA GLU A 70 5.39 -0.30 3.72
C GLU A 70 4.86 0.20 2.38
N THR A 71 4.65 -0.72 1.43
CA THR A 71 4.08 -0.37 0.13
C THR A 71 2.66 0.17 0.29
N LEU A 72 1.87 -0.45 1.17
CA LEU A 72 0.52 0.01 1.46
C LEU A 72 0.54 1.45 1.99
N ALA A 73 1.46 1.74 2.92
CA ALA A 73 1.59 3.08 3.48
C ALA A 73 1.95 4.10 2.40
N GLN A 74 2.82 3.73 1.44
CA GLN A 74 3.18 4.60 0.33
C GLN A 74 1.98 4.89 -0.58
N VAL A 75 1.17 3.88 -0.87
CA VAL A 75 -0.03 4.05 -1.68
C VAL A 75 -1.04 4.95 -0.96
N GLN A 76 -1.20 4.75 0.35
CA GLN A 76 -2.08 5.60 1.15
C GLN A 76 -1.62 7.06 1.14
N LEU A 77 -0.32 7.29 1.29
CA LEU A 77 0.25 8.62 1.24
C LEU A 77 0.00 9.27 -0.12
N PHE A 78 0.19 8.52 -1.19
CA PHE A 78 -0.07 9.01 -2.54
C PHE A 78 -1.53 9.44 -2.70
N LEU A 79 -2.47 8.64 -2.18
CA LEU A 79 -3.89 8.99 -2.23
C LEU A 79 -4.20 10.26 -1.42
N MET A 80 -3.57 10.40 -0.26
CA MET A 80 -3.73 11.62 0.54
C MET A 80 -3.20 12.84 -0.19
N GLU A 81 -2.05 12.73 -0.83
CA GLU A 81 -1.48 13.82 -1.61
C GLU A 81 -2.36 14.20 -2.78
N MET A 82 -2.99 13.22 -3.43
CA MET A 82 -3.93 13.48 -4.49
C MET A 82 -5.14 14.26 -4.00
N GLU A 83 -5.66 13.91 -2.82
CA GLU A 83 -6.78 14.63 -2.23
C GLU A 83 -6.41 16.07 -1.88
N GLU A 84 -5.24 16.26 -1.28
CA GLU A 84 -4.74 17.59 -0.95
C GLU A 84 -4.56 18.44 -2.20
N TYR A 85 -4.03 17.85 -3.26
CA TYR A 85 -3.86 18.54 -4.52
C TYR A 85 -5.20 18.98 -5.10
N ALA A 86 -6.19 18.10 -5.06
CA ALA A 86 -7.53 18.40 -5.56
C ALA A 86 -8.18 19.53 -4.76
N LEU A 87 -8.04 19.51 -3.44
CA LEU A 87 -8.58 20.56 -2.58
C LEU A 87 -7.89 21.90 -2.84
N ALA A 88 -6.57 21.89 -3.00
CA ALA A 88 -5.82 23.10 -3.29
C ALA A 88 -6.25 23.69 -4.64
N LYS A 89 -6.51 22.85 -5.63
CA LYS A 89 -6.96 23.28 -6.94
C LYS A 89 -8.33 23.94 -6.85
N VAL A 90 -9.24 23.33 -6.12
CA VAL A 90 -10.59 23.88 -5.93
C VAL A 90 -10.52 25.22 -5.19
N SER A 91 -9.72 25.30 -4.14
CA SER A 91 -9.54 26.54 -3.38
C SER A 91 -8.99 27.65 -4.26
N GLY A 92 -8.03 27.33 -5.12
CA GLY A 92 -7.48 28.30 -6.06
C GLY A 92 -8.52 28.80 -7.04
N GLN A 93 -9.37 27.92 -7.54
CA GLN A 93 -10.44 28.29 -8.45
C GLN A 93 -11.47 29.19 -7.76
N LEU A 94 -11.80 28.89 -6.52
CA LEU A 94 -12.73 29.73 -5.75
C LEU A 94 -12.18 31.13 -5.53
N ARG A 95 -10.90 31.25 -5.21
CA ARG A 95 -10.26 32.55 -5.04
C ARG A 95 -10.29 33.35 -6.34
N GLN A 96 -10.04 32.72 -7.45
CA GLN A 96 -10.10 33.37 -8.75
C GLN A 96 -11.52 33.83 -9.06
N GLY A 97 -12.48 33.05 -8.72
CA GLY A 97 -13.87 33.38 -8.93
C GLY A 97 -14.34 34.56 -8.09
N LEU A 98 -13.70 34.79 -6.95
CA LEU A 98 -14.06 35.89 -6.08
C LEU A 98 -13.37 37.19 -6.46
N ALA A 99 -12.34 37.09 -7.25
CA ALA A 99 -11.65 38.27 -7.72
C ALA A 99 -12.39 38.90 -8.88
#